data_5c5615c4ba5c509b22dbb33d52c60de2
#
_entry.id   5c5615c4ba5c509b22dbb33d52c60de2
#
_cell.length_a   1.000
_cell.length_b   1.000
_cell.length_c   1.000
_cell.angle_alpha   90.00
_cell.angle_beta   90.00
_cell.angle_gamma   90.00
#
_symmetry.space_group_name_H-M   'P 1'
#
loop_
_entity.id
_entity.type
_entity.pdbx_description
1 polymer ?
#
loop_
_entity_poly.entity_id
_entity_poly.type
_entity_poly.pdbx_seq_one_letter_code
_entity_poly.pdbx_strand_id
1 'polypeptide(L)'
;MDTKNYIKEPGVLASYLNHLVNESDVSASTAYNYYMNLRLLAQYLKHERKNMDCEPDEVVMANVSDDEMLSITEDEWDDFLDYCRFTRNESLGSYAVRISIVRGFYRWLCEVHATDVPVFIAQAKRPQMVKAKESVEVNEEQKDTIIEHLTGDFATRNVSIILLFLRCGLGLNEIVQLDMEDINLTSVRVERGDDGKSRVVQMDEETAEAIDAYLSDRIPPTTGGNPLFVSAKKGRMRHGTVQKMLRRATKIGGAAIKDISIRDLQSTARSRIMDRAA
;
A
#
# COMPACT_ATOMS: atom_id res chain seq x y z
N MET A 1 -1.58 12.90 7.78
CA MET A 1 -2.73 12.50 8.57
C MET A 1 -2.17 11.74 9.74
N ASP A 2 -2.36 12.21 10.95
CA ASP A 2 -1.73 11.65 12.13
C ASP A 2 -2.38 10.29 12.43
N THR A 3 -1.62 9.22 12.22
CA THR A 3 -2.09 7.82 12.37
C THR A 3 -2.44 7.45 13.82
N LYS A 4 -2.24 8.37 14.77
CA LYS A 4 -2.51 8.18 16.19
C LYS A 4 -3.94 8.56 16.62
N ASN A 5 -4.77 9.16 15.73
CA ASN A 5 -6.09 9.65 16.13
C ASN A 5 -7.20 8.57 16.13
N TYR A 6 -7.04 7.46 15.42
CA TYR A 6 -8.03 6.37 15.43
C TYR A 6 -7.96 5.48 16.68
N ILE A 7 -6.82 5.48 17.38
CA ILE A 7 -6.63 4.74 18.65
C ILE A 7 -7.32 5.44 19.83
N LYS A 8 -7.83 6.65 19.62
CA LYS A 8 -8.48 7.46 20.67
C LYS A 8 -9.99 7.24 20.78
N GLU A 9 -10.61 6.58 19.81
CA GLU A 9 -12.02 6.19 19.93
C GLU A 9 -12.10 4.99 20.90
N PRO A 10 -12.84 5.10 22.03
CA PRO A 10 -13.03 3.96 22.91
C PRO A 10 -13.86 2.88 22.21
N GLY A 11 -13.59 1.61 22.51
CA GLY A 11 -14.36 0.48 22.00
C GLY A 11 -13.49 -0.67 21.46
N VAL A 12 -14.15 -1.74 21.10
CA VAL A 12 -13.51 -3.01 20.66
C VAL A 12 -12.53 -2.85 19.50
N LEU A 13 -12.83 -1.96 18.55
CA LEU A 13 -11.93 -1.74 17.41
C LEU A 13 -10.61 -1.10 17.84
N ALA A 14 -10.66 -0.12 18.75
CA ALA A 14 -9.44 0.50 19.28
C ALA A 14 -8.61 -0.50 20.10
N SER A 15 -9.25 -1.35 20.89
CA SER A 15 -8.59 -2.41 21.66
C SER A 15 -7.87 -3.39 20.75
N TYR A 16 -8.51 -3.84 19.68
CA TYR A 16 -7.88 -4.71 18.68
C TYR A 16 -6.69 -4.05 17.97
N LEU A 17 -6.84 -2.78 17.57
CA LEU A 17 -5.74 -2.06 16.91
C LEU A 17 -4.53 -1.85 17.82
N ASN A 18 -4.78 -1.59 19.12
CA ASN A 18 -3.73 -1.53 20.12
C ASN A 18 -3.00 -2.87 20.28
N HIS A 19 -3.75 -3.97 20.31
CA HIS A 19 -3.17 -5.32 20.30
C HIS A 19 -2.28 -5.54 19.07
N LEU A 20 -2.77 -5.21 17.85
CA LEU A 20 -1.99 -5.37 16.62
C LEU A 20 -0.68 -4.56 16.61
N VAL A 21 -0.74 -3.31 17.08
CA VAL A 21 0.44 -2.41 17.05
C VAL A 21 1.46 -2.79 18.13
N ASN A 22 1.00 -3.19 19.32
CA ASN A 22 1.87 -3.42 20.46
C ASN A 22 2.40 -4.85 20.54
N GLU A 23 1.64 -5.84 20.08
CA GLU A 23 1.97 -7.26 20.26
C GLU A 23 2.33 -7.96 18.94
N SER A 24 1.86 -7.46 17.78
CA SER A 24 2.05 -8.10 16.48
C SER A 24 2.99 -7.35 15.54
N ASP A 25 3.66 -6.30 15.99
CA ASP A 25 4.59 -5.45 15.21
C ASP A 25 4.01 -4.96 13.85
N VAL A 26 2.70 -4.71 13.83
CA VAL A 26 2.00 -4.27 12.62
C VAL A 26 2.24 -2.79 12.40
N SER A 27 2.64 -2.41 11.18
CA SER A 27 2.86 -1.01 10.83
C SER A 27 1.59 -0.16 11.01
N ALA A 28 1.75 1.13 11.36
CA ALA A 28 0.64 2.07 11.52
C ALA A 28 -0.25 2.17 10.25
N SER A 29 0.33 2.02 9.06
CA SER A 29 -0.42 2.00 7.79
C SER A 29 -1.28 0.75 7.67
N THR A 30 -0.75 -0.40 8.08
CA THR A 30 -1.49 -1.67 8.09
C THR A 30 -2.60 -1.62 9.12
N ALA A 31 -2.34 -1.14 10.34
CA ALA A 31 -3.35 -0.96 11.38
C ALA A 31 -4.49 -0.04 10.92
N TYR A 32 -4.17 1.05 10.22
CA TYR A 32 -5.18 1.91 9.62
C TYR A 32 -6.05 1.20 8.59
N ASN A 33 -5.46 0.34 7.75
CA ASN A 33 -6.22 -0.48 6.80
C ASN A 33 -7.16 -1.46 7.52
N TYR A 34 -6.70 -2.09 8.60
CA TYR A 34 -7.54 -2.94 9.45
C TYR A 34 -8.72 -2.15 10.03
N TYR A 35 -8.44 -0.97 10.60
CA TYR A 35 -9.48 -0.08 11.12
C TYR A 35 -10.56 0.23 10.08
N MET A 36 -10.17 0.65 8.88
CA MET A 36 -11.14 1.02 7.83
C MET A 36 -12.02 -0.15 7.40
N ASN A 37 -11.47 -1.37 7.39
CA ASN A 37 -12.23 -2.57 7.05
C ASN A 37 -13.22 -2.96 8.16
N LEU A 38 -12.78 -2.93 9.42
CA LEU A 38 -13.61 -3.28 10.57
C LEU A 38 -14.67 -2.20 10.86
N ARG A 39 -14.30 -0.93 10.67
CA ARG A 39 -15.23 0.18 10.77
C ARG A 39 -16.40 0.02 9.80
N LEU A 40 -16.15 -0.37 8.55
CA LEU A 40 -17.21 -0.57 7.58
C LEU A 40 -18.18 -1.69 8.01
N LEU A 41 -17.66 -2.81 8.54
CA LEU A 41 -18.52 -3.87 9.09
C LEU A 41 -19.38 -3.35 10.23
N ALA A 42 -18.78 -2.64 11.18
CA ALA A 42 -19.50 -2.10 12.33
C ALA A 42 -20.54 -1.03 11.92
N GLN A 43 -20.23 -0.19 10.94
CA GLN A 43 -21.17 0.77 10.35
C GLN A 43 -22.34 0.07 9.69
N TYR A 44 -22.07 -0.97 8.90
CA TYR A 44 -23.10 -1.78 8.23
C TYR A 44 -24.04 -2.43 9.25
N LEU A 45 -23.50 -3.15 10.24
CA LEU A 45 -24.31 -3.78 11.29
C LEU A 45 -25.17 -2.77 12.04
N LYS A 46 -24.62 -1.61 12.38
CA LYS A 46 -25.37 -0.54 13.05
C LYS A 46 -26.46 0.04 12.17
N HIS A 47 -26.20 0.22 10.88
CA HIS A 47 -27.14 0.69 9.88
C HIS A 47 -28.34 -0.25 9.81
N GLU A 48 -28.11 -1.54 9.54
CA GLU A 48 -29.15 -2.55 9.37
C GLU A 48 -29.97 -2.75 10.65
N ARG A 49 -29.31 -2.94 11.80
CA ARG A 49 -29.97 -3.17 13.07
C ARG A 49 -30.84 -1.99 13.55
N LYS A 50 -30.51 -0.77 13.10
CA LYS A 50 -31.27 0.45 13.46
C LYS A 50 -32.15 0.96 12.33
N ASN A 51 -32.17 0.28 11.19
CA ASN A 51 -32.91 0.67 9.98
C ASN A 51 -32.73 2.17 9.67
N MET A 52 -31.45 2.59 9.51
CA MET A 52 -31.11 4.00 9.35
C MET A 52 -31.36 4.47 7.91
N ASP A 53 -31.83 5.70 7.76
CA ASP A 53 -32.08 6.33 6.44
C ASP A 53 -30.83 7.11 5.96
N CYS A 54 -29.74 6.36 5.71
CA CYS A 54 -28.48 6.88 5.16
C CYS A 54 -27.70 5.71 4.56
N GLU A 55 -26.60 5.95 3.85
CA GLU A 55 -25.72 4.87 3.44
C GLU A 55 -24.91 4.32 4.62
N PRO A 56 -24.59 3.01 4.65
CA PRO A 56 -23.85 2.40 5.75
C PRO A 56 -22.50 3.08 6.07
N ASP A 57 -21.77 3.58 5.07
CA ASP A 57 -20.49 4.26 5.27
C ASP A 57 -20.62 5.71 5.76
N GLU A 58 -21.82 6.27 5.77
CA GLU A 58 -22.16 7.58 6.36
C GLU A 58 -22.51 7.47 7.86
N VAL A 59 -22.74 6.25 8.37
CA VAL A 59 -23.08 6.06 9.79
C VAL A 59 -21.98 6.56 10.70
N VAL A 60 -22.32 7.51 11.56
CA VAL A 60 -21.39 8.03 12.57
C VAL A 60 -21.10 6.94 13.59
N MET A 61 -19.81 6.58 13.69
CA MET A 61 -19.36 5.60 14.65
C MET A 61 -19.18 6.27 16.02
N ALA A 62 -20.04 5.88 16.97
CA ALA A 62 -19.80 6.12 18.38
C ALA A 62 -19.74 4.74 19.04
N ASN A 63 -18.66 4.45 19.71
CA ASN A 63 -18.42 3.27 20.55
C ASN A 63 -19.16 1.98 20.11
N VAL A 64 -18.48 1.13 19.36
CA VAL A 64 -18.97 -0.23 19.11
C VAL A 64 -18.54 -1.11 20.27
N SER A 65 -19.51 -1.75 20.93
CA SER A 65 -19.22 -2.68 22.03
C SER A 65 -18.80 -4.06 21.51
N ASP A 66 -18.16 -4.82 22.41
CA ASP A 66 -17.79 -6.21 22.14
C ASP A 66 -19.04 -7.05 21.86
N ASP A 67 -20.12 -6.85 22.65
CA ASP A 67 -21.40 -7.56 22.50
C ASP A 67 -22.06 -7.27 21.15
N GLU A 68 -21.98 -6.03 20.64
CA GLU A 68 -22.51 -5.68 19.32
C GLU A 68 -21.80 -6.44 18.20
N MET A 69 -20.50 -6.68 18.34
CA MET A 69 -19.73 -7.45 17.36
C MET A 69 -19.90 -8.95 17.56
N LEU A 70 -19.93 -9.45 18.81
CA LEU A 70 -20.10 -10.87 19.10
C LEU A 70 -21.48 -11.39 18.71
N SER A 71 -22.51 -10.53 18.72
CA SER A 71 -23.89 -10.89 18.36
C SER A 71 -24.16 -10.95 16.85
N ILE A 72 -23.14 -10.88 15.98
CA ILE A 72 -23.33 -11.00 14.54
C ILE A 72 -23.97 -12.35 14.18
N THR A 73 -24.98 -12.33 13.31
CA THR A 73 -25.62 -13.52 12.76
C THR A 73 -25.01 -13.92 11.40
N GLU A 74 -25.30 -15.14 10.95
CA GLU A 74 -24.86 -15.62 9.63
C GLU A 74 -25.51 -14.79 8.52
N ASP A 75 -26.81 -14.48 8.63
CA ASP A 75 -27.53 -13.65 7.66
C ASP A 75 -26.89 -12.24 7.56
N GLU A 76 -26.61 -11.58 8.69
CA GLU A 76 -25.96 -10.26 8.69
C GLU A 76 -24.55 -10.31 8.06
N TRP A 77 -23.83 -11.40 8.25
CA TRP A 77 -22.53 -11.59 7.64
C TRP A 77 -22.63 -11.75 6.13
N ASP A 78 -23.54 -12.58 5.64
CA ASP A 78 -23.73 -12.82 4.21
C ASP A 78 -24.27 -11.56 3.51
N ASP A 79 -25.22 -10.86 4.10
CA ASP A 79 -25.73 -9.57 3.60
C ASP A 79 -24.63 -8.50 3.55
N PHE A 80 -23.74 -8.44 4.54
CA PHE A 80 -22.57 -7.56 4.51
C PHE A 80 -21.61 -7.91 3.39
N LEU A 81 -21.36 -9.18 3.15
CA LEU A 81 -20.52 -9.63 2.06
C LEU A 81 -21.13 -9.29 0.68
N ASP A 82 -22.44 -9.44 0.54
CA ASP A 82 -23.18 -9.07 -0.66
C ASP A 82 -23.18 -7.55 -0.87
N TYR A 83 -23.37 -6.76 0.18
CA TYR A 83 -23.22 -5.31 0.15
C TYR A 83 -21.84 -4.89 -0.38
N CYS A 84 -20.76 -5.45 0.17
CA CYS A 84 -19.41 -5.19 -0.30
C CYS A 84 -19.23 -5.55 -1.77
N ARG A 85 -19.78 -6.69 -2.18
CA ARG A 85 -19.58 -7.27 -3.49
C ARG A 85 -20.39 -6.59 -4.58
N PHE A 86 -21.68 -6.36 -4.34
CA PHE A 86 -22.66 -5.96 -5.35
C PHE A 86 -23.02 -4.48 -5.25
N THR A 87 -23.18 -3.93 -4.05
CA THR A 87 -23.53 -2.52 -3.88
C THR A 87 -22.29 -1.63 -3.97
N ARG A 88 -21.22 -1.97 -3.25
CA ARG A 88 -19.96 -1.22 -3.30
C ARG A 88 -19.08 -1.58 -4.51
N ASN A 89 -19.41 -2.64 -5.24
CA ASN A 89 -18.67 -3.15 -6.38
C ASN A 89 -17.16 -3.31 -6.10
N GLU A 90 -16.84 -3.90 -4.96
CA GLU A 90 -15.45 -4.09 -4.55
C GLU A 90 -14.71 -5.11 -5.43
N SER A 91 -13.43 -4.85 -5.67
CA SER A 91 -12.58 -5.83 -6.36
C SER A 91 -12.47 -7.13 -5.56
N LEU A 92 -12.25 -8.26 -6.25
CA LEU A 92 -12.01 -9.56 -5.58
C LEU A 92 -10.86 -9.50 -4.58
N GLY A 93 -9.83 -8.68 -4.87
CA GLY A 93 -8.69 -8.48 -3.98
C GLY A 93 -9.09 -7.76 -2.69
N SER A 94 -9.83 -6.65 -2.78
CA SER A 94 -10.32 -5.91 -1.62
C SER A 94 -11.23 -6.78 -0.76
N TYR A 95 -12.15 -7.50 -1.40
CA TYR A 95 -13.06 -8.44 -0.75
C TYR A 95 -12.32 -9.56 0.00
N ALA A 96 -11.31 -10.20 -0.61
CA ALA A 96 -10.49 -11.22 0.03
C ALA A 96 -9.70 -10.68 1.24
N VAL A 97 -9.18 -9.46 1.14
CA VAL A 97 -8.49 -8.77 2.25
C VAL A 97 -9.46 -8.52 3.40
N ARG A 98 -10.68 -8.04 3.11
CA ARG A 98 -11.72 -7.80 4.12
C ARG A 98 -12.07 -9.06 4.89
N ILE A 99 -12.37 -10.17 4.22
CA ILE A 99 -12.63 -11.46 4.89
C ILE A 99 -11.47 -11.84 5.81
N SER A 100 -10.23 -11.62 5.37
CA SER A 100 -9.05 -11.97 6.17
C SER A 100 -8.92 -11.13 7.42
N ILE A 101 -9.19 -9.82 7.31
CA ILE A 101 -9.13 -8.87 8.43
C ILE A 101 -10.24 -9.18 9.44
N VAL A 102 -11.48 -9.36 8.98
CA VAL A 102 -12.61 -9.69 9.86
C VAL A 102 -12.37 -11.01 10.58
N ARG A 103 -11.88 -12.03 9.88
CA ARG A 103 -11.54 -13.32 10.51
C ARG A 103 -10.45 -13.17 11.60
N GLY A 104 -9.43 -12.36 11.34
CA GLY A 104 -8.38 -12.06 12.33
C GLY A 104 -8.94 -11.35 13.57
N PHE A 105 -9.80 -10.38 13.35
CA PHE A 105 -10.48 -9.65 14.42
C PHE A 105 -11.34 -10.58 15.28
N TYR A 106 -12.19 -11.43 14.68
CA TYR A 106 -13.04 -12.33 15.44
C TYR A 106 -12.27 -13.42 16.20
N ARG A 107 -11.12 -13.87 15.69
CA ARG A 107 -10.23 -14.76 16.46
C ARG A 107 -9.77 -14.11 17.74
N TRP A 108 -9.26 -12.89 17.66
CA TRP A 108 -8.83 -12.13 18.82
C TRP A 108 -9.99 -11.82 19.78
N LEU A 109 -11.11 -11.34 19.25
CA LEU A 109 -12.29 -10.98 20.06
C LEU A 109 -12.83 -12.19 20.83
N CYS A 110 -12.98 -13.32 20.17
CA CYS A 110 -13.46 -14.56 20.78
C CYS A 110 -12.45 -15.15 21.78
N GLU A 111 -11.16 -15.01 21.54
CA GLU A 111 -10.10 -15.38 22.48
C GLU A 111 -10.19 -14.55 23.77
N VAL A 112 -10.38 -13.22 23.66
CA VAL A 112 -10.54 -12.32 24.80
C VAL A 112 -11.78 -12.68 25.63
N HIS A 113 -12.86 -13.11 25.01
CA HIS A 113 -14.12 -13.45 25.67
C HIS A 113 -14.29 -14.95 25.96
N ALA A 114 -13.26 -15.76 25.72
CA ALA A 114 -13.28 -17.22 25.89
C ALA A 114 -14.48 -17.90 25.21
N THR A 115 -14.81 -17.46 23.97
CA THR A 115 -15.89 -17.97 23.13
C THR A 115 -15.34 -18.55 21.83
N ASP A 116 -16.14 -19.34 21.14
CA ASP A 116 -15.78 -19.88 19.83
C ASP A 116 -16.04 -18.87 18.70
N VAL A 117 -15.14 -18.84 17.71
CA VAL A 117 -15.34 -18.04 16.50
C VAL A 117 -16.55 -18.59 15.73
N PRO A 118 -17.52 -17.75 15.34
CA PRO A 118 -18.64 -18.18 14.52
C PRO A 118 -18.20 -18.96 13.28
N VAL A 119 -18.78 -20.14 13.06
CA VAL A 119 -18.37 -21.06 11.99
C VAL A 119 -18.43 -20.41 10.62
N PHE A 120 -19.46 -19.60 10.35
CA PHE A 120 -19.62 -18.86 9.09
C PHE A 120 -18.49 -17.85 8.84
N ILE A 121 -17.94 -17.22 9.88
CA ILE A 121 -16.76 -16.34 9.76
C ILE A 121 -15.49 -17.17 9.61
N ALA A 122 -15.31 -18.21 10.42
CA ALA A 122 -14.11 -19.05 10.40
C ALA A 122 -13.91 -19.74 9.04
N GLN A 123 -15.02 -20.19 8.43
CA GLN A 123 -15.03 -20.91 7.15
C GLN A 123 -15.31 -20.02 5.93
N ALA A 124 -15.49 -18.71 6.10
CA ALA A 124 -15.75 -17.78 5.00
C ALA A 124 -14.72 -17.97 3.87
N LYS A 125 -15.20 -18.33 2.69
CA LYS A 125 -14.33 -18.61 1.53
C LYS A 125 -13.80 -17.32 0.94
N ARG A 126 -12.49 -17.23 0.80
CA ARG A 126 -11.90 -16.18 -0.04
C ARG A 126 -12.23 -16.47 -1.50
N PRO A 127 -12.59 -15.48 -2.31
CA PRO A 127 -12.75 -15.68 -3.74
C PRO A 127 -11.44 -16.23 -4.31
N GLN A 128 -11.54 -17.15 -5.27
CA GLN A 128 -10.36 -17.58 -6.01
C GLN A 128 -9.83 -16.35 -6.76
N MET A 129 -8.68 -15.86 -6.31
CA MET A 129 -7.96 -14.82 -7.02
C MET A 129 -7.52 -15.38 -8.36
N VAL A 130 -7.88 -14.74 -9.45
CA VAL A 130 -7.15 -14.91 -10.70
C VAL A 130 -5.68 -14.74 -10.38
N LYS A 131 -4.82 -15.70 -10.75
CA LYS A 131 -3.36 -15.62 -10.51
C LYS A 131 -2.93 -14.19 -10.83
N ALA A 132 -2.20 -13.58 -9.90
CA ALA A 132 -1.64 -12.25 -10.15
C ALA A 132 -0.97 -12.30 -11.52
N LYS A 133 -1.27 -11.32 -12.38
CA LYS A 133 -0.64 -11.21 -13.71
C LYS A 133 0.86 -11.40 -13.49
N GLU A 134 1.46 -12.34 -14.21
CA GLU A 134 2.91 -12.52 -14.17
C GLU A 134 3.57 -11.18 -14.50
N SER A 135 4.63 -10.84 -13.78
CA SER A 135 5.35 -9.61 -14.06
C SER A 135 5.96 -9.69 -15.47
N VAL A 136 5.75 -8.63 -16.22
CA VAL A 136 6.30 -8.51 -17.57
C VAL A 136 7.73 -7.98 -17.44
N GLU A 137 8.68 -8.57 -18.17
CA GLU A 137 10.01 -8.00 -18.28
C GLU A 137 9.96 -6.75 -19.16
N VAL A 138 10.49 -5.65 -18.63
CA VAL A 138 10.53 -4.35 -19.33
C VAL A 138 11.84 -4.28 -20.12
N ASN A 139 11.73 -4.20 -21.46
CA ASN A 139 12.86 -4.05 -22.34
C ASN A 139 13.34 -2.59 -22.46
N GLU A 140 14.48 -2.37 -23.15
CA GLU A 140 15.07 -1.03 -23.28
C GLU A 140 14.17 -0.05 -24.06
N GLU A 141 13.52 -0.51 -25.14
CA GLU A 141 12.59 0.32 -25.92
C GLU A 141 11.41 0.80 -25.08
N GLN A 142 10.84 -0.08 -24.24
CA GLN A 142 9.79 0.27 -23.31
C GLN A 142 10.27 1.24 -22.23
N LYS A 143 11.50 1.04 -21.71
CA LYS A 143 12.14 1.97 -20.78
C LYS A 143 12.26 3.37 -21.40
N ASP A 144 12.81 3.45 -22.60
CA ASP A 144 13.02 4.72 -23.31
C ASP A 144 11.66 5.42 -23.56
N THR A 145 10.66 4.66 -24.00
CA THR A 145 9.31 5.18 -24.16
C THR A 145 8.72 5.72 -22.84
N ILE A 146 8.93 5.04 -21.71
CA ILE A 146 8.50 5.55 -20.40
C ILE A 146 9.20 6.86 -20.07
N ILE A 147 10.53 6.92 -20.25
CA ILE A 147 11.36 8.09 -19.94
C ILE A 147 10.95 9.29 -20.78
N GLU A 148 10.73 9.13 -22.09
CA GLU A 148 10.26 10.19 -22.99
C GLU A 148 8.94 10.87 -22.52
N HIS A 149 8.11 10.13 -21.82
CA HIS A 149 6.82 10.64 -21.33
C HIS A 149 6.86 11.18 -19.88
N LEU A 150 8.07 11.21 -19.26
CA LEU A 150 8.30 11.83 -17.96
C LEU A 150 8.68 13.32 -18.10
N THR A 151 7.78 14.11 -18.62
CA THR A 151 7.99 15.53 -18.94
C THR A 151 7.59 16.48 -17.81
N GLY A 152 8.00 17.77 -17.94
CA GLY A 152 7.63 18.86 -17.02
C GLY A 152 8.68 19.13 -15.94
N ASP A 153 8.37 20.01 -15.00
CA ASP A 153 9.30 20.57 -13.99
C ASP A 153 10.00 19.53 -13.10
N PHE A 154 9.52 18.31 -13.09
CA PHE A 154 10.05 17.21 -12.26
C PHE A 154 10.58 16.04 -13.12
N ALA A 155 10.92 16.29 -14.38
CA ALA A 155 11.35 15.24 -15.30
C ALA A 155 12.59 14.49 -14.78
N THR A 156 13.66 15.20 -14.42
CA THR A 156 14.92 14.63 -13.90
C THR A 156 14.68 13.74 -12.67
N ARG A 157 13.92 14.23 -11.70
CA ARG A 157 13.49 13.43 -10.53
C ARG A 157 12.75 12.16 -10.93
N ASN A 158 11.81 12.26 -11.85
CA ASN A 158 10.95 11.15 -12.25
C ASN A 158 11.74 10.09 -13.02
N VAL A 159 12.69 10.51 -13.86
CA VAL A 159 13.62 9.60 -14.55
C VAL A 159 14.49 8.84 -13.55
N SER A 160 15.10 9.53 -12.59
CA SER A 160 15.90 8.90 -11.53
C SER A 160 15.11 7.84 -10.76
N ILE A 161 13.84 8.10 -10.43
CA ILE A 161 12.98 7.14 -9.75
C ILE A 161 12.72 5.89 -10.60
N ILE A 162 12.44 6.06 -11.89
CA ILE A 162 12.21 4.92 -12.80
C ILE A 162 13.46 4.07 -12.96
N LEU A 163 14.63 4.68 -13.09
CA LEU A 163 15.89 3.95 -13.19
C LEU A 163 16.25 3.21 -11.89
N LEU A 164 16.00 3.79 -10.72
CA LEU A 164 16.17 3.08 -9.45
C LEU A 164 15.25 1.84 -9.34
N PHE A 165 14.03 1.89 -9.85
CA PHE A 165 13.19 0.70 -9.95
C PHE A 165 13.77 -0.33 -10.90
N LEU A 166 14.12 0.09 -12.12
CA LEU A 166 14.42 -0.78 -13.25
C LEU A 166 15.86 -1.33 -13.26
N ARG A 167 16.83 -0.59 -12.69
CA ARG A 167 18.24 -0.95 -12.65
C ARG A 167 18.69 -1.46 -11.29
N CYS A 168 18.20 -0.83 -10.24
CA CYS A 168 18.60 -1.15 -8.86
C CYS A 168 17.59 -2.06 -8.14
N GLY A 169 16.39 -2.26 -8.68
CA GLY A 169 15.37 -3.13 -8.09
C GLY A 169 14.84 -2.66 -6.75
N LEU A 170 14.94 -1.36 -6.44
CA LEU A 170 14.44 -0.79 -5.20
C LEU A 170 12.92 -0.91 -5.11
N GLY A 171 12.41 -1.10 -3.89
CA GLY A 171 10.99 -1.08 -3.58
C GLY A 171 10.41 0.34 -3.58
N LEU A 172 9.08 0.45 -3.77
CA LEU A 172 8.40 1.74 -3.69
C LEU A 172 8.59 2.39 -2.31
N ASN A 173 8.49 1.60 -1.24
CA ASN A 173 8.77 2.06 0.12
C ASN A 173 10.21 2.54 0.26
N GLU A 174 11.15 1.75 -0.25
CA GLU A 174 12.57 2.07 -0.19
C GLU A 174 12.85 3.42 -0.85
N ILE A 175 12.38 3.63 -2.08
CA ILE A 175 12.59 4.87 -2.83
C ILE A 175 12.02 6.10 -2.10
N VAL A 176 10.82 6.03 -1.55
CA VAL A 176 10.22 7.18 -0.86
C VAL A 176 10.85 7.46 0.52
N GLN A 177 11.54 6.48 1.10
CA GLN A 177 12.24 6.62 2.37
C GLN A 177 13.68 7.12 2.24
N LEU A 178 14.29 7.05 1.03
CA LEU A 178 15.66 7.53 0.82
C LEU A 178 15.85 8.98 1.28
N ASP A 179 16.94 9.21 1.99
CA ASP A 179 17.45 10.52 2.36
C ASP A 179 18.71 10.85 1.54
N MET A 180 19.14 12.11 1.54
CA MET A 180 20.34 12.55 0.81
C MET A 180 21.61 11.82 1.27
N GLU A 181 21.62 11.36 2.51
CA GLU A 181 22.75 10.62 3.10
C GLU A 181 22.85 9.18 2.62
N ASP A 182 21.79 8.66 2.00
CA ASP A 182 21.71 7.30 1.48
C ASP A 182 22.28 7.17 0.07
N ILE A 183 22.56 8.27 -0.61
CA ILE A 183 23.06 8.29 -1.98
C ILE A 183 24.52 8.75 -2.01
N ASN A 184 25.31 8.08 -2.83
CA ASN A 184 26.64 8.54 -3.23
C ASN A 184 26.77 8.45 -4.76
N LEU A 185 27.96 8.72 -5.31
CA LEU A 185 28.18 8.77 -6.76
C LEU A 185 27.91 7.45 -7.51
N THR A 186 27.99 6.31 -6.81
CA THR A 186 27.94 5.00 -7.47
C THR A 186 27.00 4.01 -6.81
N SER A 187 26.45 4.36 -5.66
CA SER A 187 25.61 3.43 -4.90
C SER A 187 24.52 4.12 -4.09
N VAL A 188 23.48 3.37 -3.79
CA VAL A 188 22.40 3.75 -2.89
C VAL A 188 22.36 2.79 -1.70
N ARG A 189 22.31 3.34 -0.47
CA ARG A 189 22.14 2.58 0.75
C ARG A 189 20.66 2.50 1.09
N VAL A 190 20.16 1.31 1.27
CA VAL A 190 18.80 1.04 1.72
C VAL A 190 18.86 0.59 3.18
N GLU A 191 18.46 1.45 4.12
CA GLU A 191 18.54 1.14 5.55
C GLU A 191 17.50 0.13 6.02
N ARG A 192 16.31 0.17 5.43
CA ARG A 192 15.24 -0.81 5.67
C ARG A 192 14.68 -1.26 4.34
N GLY A 193 15.20 -2.37 3.84
CA GLY A 193 14.63 -3.04 2.67
C GLY A 193 13.22 -3.56 2.94
N ASP A 194 12.52 -3.96 1.88
CA ASP A 194 11.20 -4.60 1.98
C ASP A 194 11.22 -5.88 2.84
N ASP A 195 12.41 -6.49 2.99
CA ASP A 195 12.69 -7.65 3.83
C ASP A 195 13.20 -7.30 5.26
N GLY A 196 13.23 -6.01 5.60
CA GLY A 196 13.69 -5.51 6.89
C GLY A 196 15.21 -5.45 7.07
N LYS A 197 16.00 -5.76 6.01
CA LYS A 197 17.48 -5.76 6.06
C LYS A 197 18.06 -4.53 5.39
N SER A 198 19.21 -4.07 5.90
CA SER A 198 19.99 -3.02 5.26
C SER A 198 20.84 -3.61 4.12
N ARG A 199 20.95 -2.89 3.01
CA ARG A 199 21.82 -3.27 1.90
C ARG A 199 22.32 -2.05 1.15
N VAL A 200 23.45 -2.21 0.46
CA VAL A 200 23.98 -1.24 -0.50
C VAL A 200 23.79 -1.80 -1.91
N VAL A 201 23.20 -1.00 -2.79
CA VAL A 201 22.95 -1.35 -4.18
C VAL A 201 23.82 -0.47 -5.06
N GLN A 202 24.60 -1.09 -5.96
CA GLN A 202 25.40 -0.36 -6.93
C GLN A 202 24.50 0.17 -8.05
N MET A 203 24.76 1.38 -8.49
CA MET A 203 24.11 1.99 -9.64
C MET A 203 24.98 1.79 -10.89
N ASP A 204 24.33 1.61 -12.03
CA ASP A 204 24.99 1.74 -13.33
C ASP A 204 25.17 3.22 -13.68
N GLU A 205 25.96 3.49 -14.72
CA GLU A 205 26.30 4.84 -15.16
C GLU A 205 25.03 5.65 -15.51
N GLU A 206 24.08 5.06 -16.26
CA GLU A 206 22.80 5.69 -16.62
C GLU A 206 22.00 6.17 -15.38
N THR A 207 21.96 5.34 -14.35
CA THR A 207 21.25 5.68 -13.09
C THR A 207 21.98 6.76 -12.30
N ALA A 208 23.33 6.68 -12.26
CA ALA A 208 24.16 7.66 -11.55
C ALA A 208 24.06 9.05 -12.22
N GLU A 209 24.13 9.12 -13.54
CA GLU A 209 23.95 10.36 -14.30
C GLU A 209 22.56 10.97 -14.10
N ALA A 210 21.51 10.14 -14.11
CA ALA A 210 20.15 10.62 -13.88
C ALA A 210 19.96 11.18 -12.45
N ILE A 211 20.59 10.56 -11.45
CA ILE A 211 20.58 11.07 -10.07
C ILE A 211 21.32 12.40 -9.99
N ASP A 212 22.51 12.53 -10.62
CA ASP A 212 23.27 13.77 -10.64
C ASP A 212 22.50 14.92 -11.31
N ALA A 213 21.88 14.64 -12.46
CA ALA A 213 20.99 15.58 -13.13
C ALA A 213 19.84 16.04 -12.24
N TYR A 214 19.22 15.11 -11.52
CA TYR A 214 18.17 15.46 -10.56
C TYR A 214 18.71 16.30 -9.39
N LEU A 215 19.86 15.95 -8.83
CA LEU A 215 20.44 16.68 -7.70
C LEU A 215 20.77 18.12 -8.08
N SER A 216 21.17 18.36 -9.33
CA SER A 216 21.41 19.71 -9.87
C SER A 216 20.13 20.57 -9.94
N ASP A 217 18.97 19.92 -10.21
CA ASP A 217 17.65 20.59 -10.30
C ASP A 217 16.85 20.51 -9.00
N ARG A 218 17.38 19.81 -7.98
CA ARG A 218 16.62 19.49 -6.78
C ARG A 218 16.28 20.73 -5.96
N ILE A 219 14.98 20.93 -5.73
CA ILE A 219 14.50 21.97 -4.82
C ILE A 219 14.64 21.48 -3.37
N PRO A 220 15.27 22.24 -2.47
CA PRO A 220 15.36 21.87 -1.06
C PRO A 220 13.99 21.66 -0.41
N PRO A 221 13.82 20.66 0.45
CA PRO A 221 12.57 20.48 1.18
C PRO A 221 12.39 21.59 2.22
N THR A 222 11.13 21.92 2.50
CA THR A 222 10.79 22.88 3.56
C THR A 222 10.31 22.20 4.83
N THR A 223 10.03 20.92 4.79
CA THR A 223 9.49 20.12 5.90
C THR A 223 9.98 18.66 5.82
N GLY A 224 10.12 18.01 6.98
CA GLY A 224 10.24 16.55 7.06
C GLY A 224 11.62 15.96 6.78
N GLY A 225 12.70 16.58 7.27
CA GLY A 225 14.05 16.03 7.13
C GLY A 225 14.70 16.36 5.79
N ASN A 226 15.61 15.52 5.33
CA ASN A 226 16.36 15.74 4.08
C ASN A 226 16.09 14.61 3.05
N PRO A 227 14.81 14.39 2.64
CA PRO A 227 14.47 13.31 1.70
C PRO A 227 15.18 13.48 0.37
N LEU A 228 15.68 12.39 -0.21
CA LEU A 228 16.29 12.42 -1.55
C LEU A 228 15.26 12.97 -2.55
N PHE A 229 14.06 12.39 -2.61
CA PHE A 229 13.03 12.81 -3.56
C PHE A 229 12.00 13.74 -2.92
N VAL A 230 11.94 14.95 -3.47
CA VAL A 230 11.07 16.04 -2.98
C VAL A 230 9.82 16.15 -3.85
N SER A 231 8.66 16.27 -3.21
CA SER A 231 7.37 16.47 -3.88
C SER A 231 7.18 17.94 -4.30
N ALA A 232 6.18 18.21 -5.16
CA ALA A 232 5.76 19.57 -5.49
C ALA A 232 5.37 20.44 -4.27
N LYS A 233 4.99 19.80 -3.15
CA LYS A 233 4.69 20.45 -1.88
C LYS A 233 5.93 20.66 -0.99
N LYS A 234 7.11 20.53 -1.55
CA LYS A 234 8.42 20.72 -0.88
C LYS A 234 8.62 19.85 0.37
N GLY A 235 8.04 18.65 0.40
CA GLY A 235 8.27 17.64 1.42
C GLY A 235 8.57 16.28 0.79
N ARG A 236 8.79 15.25 1.61
CA ARG A 236 9.03 13.86 1.15
C ARG A 236 7.94 13.40 0.18
N MET A 237 8.32 12.70 -0.88
CA MET A 237 7.36 12.09 -1.81
C MET A 237 6.53 11.00 -1.13
N ARG A 238 5.29 10.85 -1.60
CA ARG A 238 4.37 9.79 -1.16
C ARG A 238 4.22 8.73 -2.25
N HIS A 239 3.95 7.49 -1.84
CA HIS A 239 3.70 6.35 -2.74
C HIS A 239 2.73 6.68 -3.88
N GLY A 240 1.59 7.29 -3.54
CA GLY A 240 0.57 7.65 -4.53
C GLY A 240 1.06 8.66 -5.58
N THR A 241 2.06 9.48 -5.27
CA THR A 241 2.65 10.42 -6.25
C THR A 241 3.48 9.66 -7.28
N VAL A 242 4.30 8.71 -6.82
CA VAL A 242 5.12 7.86 -7.71
C VAL A 242 4.22 6.98 -8.59
N GLN A 243 3.20 6.36 -8.01
CA GLN A 243 2.24 5.55 -8.76
C GLN A 243 1.49 6.36 -9.83
N LYS A 244 1.05 7.59 -9.49
CA LYS A 244 0.37 8.48 -10.46
C LYS A 244 1.32 8.92 -11.57
N MET A 245 2.57 9.19 -11.25
CA MET A 245 3.59 9.57 -12.21
C MET A 245 3.79 8.46 -13.26
N LEU A 246 4.05 7.23 -12.84
CA LEU A 246 4.21 6.11 -13.75
C LEU A 246 2.95 5.85 -14.57
N ARG A 247 1.78 5.81 -13.92
CA ARG A 247 0.49 5.60 -14.61
C ARG A 247 0.23 6.66 -15.69
N ARG A 248 0.62 7.93 -15.44
CA ARG A 248 0.48 8.99 -16.42
C ARG A 248 1.40 8.74 -17.63
N ALA A 249 2.67 8.44 -17.40
CA ALA A 249 3.63 8.16 -18.46
C ALA A 249 3.20 6.95 -19.30
N THR A 250 2.83 5.85 -18.66
CA THR A 250 2.40 4.62 -19.38
C THR A 250 1.10 4.80 -20.13
N LYS A 251 0.17 5.64 -19.64
CA LYS A 251 -1.08 5.95 -20.36
C LYS A 251 -0.82 6.76 -21.63
N ILE A 252 0.11 7.73 -21.58
CA ILE A 252 0.44 8.58 -22.72
C ILE A 252 1.28 7.81 -23.74
N GLY A 253 2.21 6.97 -23.31
CA GLY A 253 3.10 6.20 -24.18
C GLY A 253 2.43 5.03 -24.93
N GLY A 254 1.12 4.85 -24.77
CA GLY A 254 0.31 4.00 -25.61
C GLY A 254 0.38 2.51 -25.32
N ALA A 255 -0.02 1.69 -26.29
CA ALA A 255 -0.31 0.27 -26.10
C ALA A 255 0.90 -0.56 -25.63
N ALA A 256 2.11 -0.20 -26.05
CA ALA A 256 3.33 -0.95 -25.73
C ALA A 256 3.70 -0.94 -24.25
N ILE A 257 3.30 0.10 -23.50
CA ILE A 257 3.69 0.30 -22.09
C ILE A 257 2.50 0.54 -21.14
N LYS A 258 1.26 0.62 -21.62
CA LYS A 258 0.07 1.00 -20.85
C LYS A 258 -0.17 0.16 -19.58
N ASP A 259 0.26 -1.11 -19.62
CA ASP A 259 0.04 -2.08 -18.54
C ASP A 259 1.26 -2.27 -17.64
N ILE A 260 2.36 -1.53 -17.90
CA ILE A 260 3.57 -1.62 -17.08
C ILE A 260 3.33 -0.99 -15.72
N SER A 261 3.62 -1.74 -14.68
CA SER A 261 3.50 -1.34 -13.28
C SER A 261 4.87 -1.21 -12.60
N ILE A 262 4.91 -0.61 -11.41
CA ILE A 262 6.12 -0.57 -10.57
C ILE A 262 6.65 -1.98 -10.31
N ARG A 263 5.77 -2.96 -10.13
CA ARG A 263 6.16 -4.35 -9.91
C ARG A 263 6.92 -4.93 -11.12
N ASP A 264 6.52 -4.58 -12.34
CA ASP A 264 7.19 -5.04 -13.56
C ASP A 264 8.58 -4.45 -13.65
N LEU A 265 8.75 -3.15 -13.37
CA LEU A 265 10.07 -2.49 -13.31
C LEU A 265 11.00 -3.18 -12.29
N GLN A 266 10.51 -3.42 -11.09
CA GLN A 266 11.27 -4.07 -10.01
C GLN A 266 11.64 -5.52 -10.33
N SER A 267 10.71 -6.30 -10.90
CA SER A 267 10.97 -7.70 -11.23
C SER A 267 11.98 -7.82 -12.36
N THR A 268 11.97 -6.91 -13.32
CA THR A 268 12.99 -6.82 -14.39
C THR A 268 14.39 -6.62 -13.81
N ALA A 269 14.54 -5.70 -12.86
CA ALA A 269 15.84 -5.49 -12.22
C ALA A 269 16.31 -6.72 -11.43
N ARG A 270 15.41 -7.35 -10.67
CA ARG A 270 15.74 -8.54 -9.87
C ARG A 270 16.17 -9.71 -10.74
N SER A 271 15.49 -9.96 -11.85
CA SER A 271 15.87 -10.99 -12.83
C SER A 271 17.29 -10.74 -13.35
N ARG A 272 17.58 -9.51 -13.81
CA ARG A 272 18.91 -9.13 -14.34
C ARG A 272 20.03 -9.22 -13.31
N ILE A 273 19.75 -8.91 -12.04
CA ILE A 273 20.74 -9.04 -10.94
C ILE A 273 21.04 -10.50 -10.68
N MET A 274 20.03 -11.38 -10.68
CA MET A 274 20.21 -12.83 -10.49
C MET A 274 21.01 -13.45 -11.63
N ASP A 275 20.74 -13.08 -12.89
CA ASP A 275 21.44 -13.57 -14.07
C ASP A 275 22.93 -13.17 -14.09
N ARG A 276 23.29 -12.03 -13.48
CA ARG A 276 24.70 -11.59 -13.35
C ARG A 276 25.44 -12.27 -12.21
N ALA A 277 24.73 -12.85 -11.25
CA ALA A 277 25.29 -13.52 -10.09
C ALA A 277 25.45 -15.03 -10.29
N ALA A 278 24.85 -15.60 -11.35
CA ALA A 278 24.93 -16.99 -11.76
C ALA A 278 26.08 -17.22 -12.75
#